data_32a54bed34c4e39c39412b2fc5be5f8a
#
_entry.id   32a54bed34c4e39c39412b2fc5be5f8a
#
_cell.length_a   1.000
_cell.length_b   1.000
_cell.length_c   1.000
_cell.angle_alpha   90.00
_cell.angle_beta   90.00
_cell.angle_gamma   90.00
#
_symmetry.space_group_name_H-M   'P 1'
#
loop_
_entity.id
_entity.type
_entity.pdbx_description
1 polymer ?
#
loop_
_entity_poly.entity_id
_entity_poly.type
_entity_poly.pdbx_seq_one_letter_code
_entity_poly.pdbx_strand_id
1 'polypeptide(L)'
;YILLLDEPGLSLHASAQNDLLRFIDEKLAPEYQVIYTTHSPFMIDSLKLNEVRTVYDTQDPKIGSVVSDAVEEKDSDTLFPLQAALGYTIAQNLYVSPKNLLVEGISDLVYLNHFSTILKDMGKEGLSEDITIVPVGGADKIATFISLMRGNELSTVCLLDTFTDQAAQARLKRMVEQKIIADKKILYYHSIMGQAYADIEDLFDKEEYLVLFNGAFGKSVQISELDTNKPIMSQLKRLN
;
A
#
# COMPACT_ATOMS: atom_id res chain seq x y z
N TYR A 1 8.12 6.07 32.21
CA TYR A 1 7.71 7.48 32.06
C TYR A 1 6.93 7.64 30.75
N ILE A 2 5.97 8.61 30.72
CA ILE A 2 5.21 8.99 29.53
C ILE A 2 5.76 10.33 29.05
N LEU A 3 6.06 10.42 27.75
CA LEU A 3 6.50 11.64 27.08
C LEU A 3 5.36 12.15 26.22
N LEU A 4 4.89 13.37 26.48
CA LEU A 4 3.84 14.03 25.71
C LEU A 4 4.48 15.14 24.89
N LEU A 5 4.28 15.11 23.57
CA LEU A 5 4.81 16.11 22.65
C LEU A 5 3.65 16.71 21.87
N ASP A 6 3.54 18.03 21.88
CA ASP A 6 2.51 18.75 21.15
C ASP A 6 3.13 19.38 19.89
N GLU A 7 2.67 18.95 18.73
CA GLU A 7 3.15 19.37 17.40
C GLU A 7 4.68 19.41 17.25
N PRO A 8 5.43 18.35 17.60
CA PRO A 8 6.88 18.40 17.73
C PRO A 8 7.61 18.70 16.42
N GLY A 9 6.95 18.56 15.28
CA GLY A 9 7.53 18.78 13.94
C GLY A 9 7.09 20.08 13.26
N LEU A 10 6.29 20.94 13.91
CA LEU A 10 5.59 22.04 13.26
C LEU A 10 6.50 23.01 12.47
N SER A 11 7.70 23.27 12.96
CA SER A 11 8.66 24.20 12.32
C SER A 11 9.67 23.50 11.42
N LEU A 12 9.57 22.20 11.23
CA LEU A 12 10.49 21.42 10.44
C LEU A 12 9.95 21.22 9.01
N HIS A 13 10.84 21.17 8.03
CA HIS A 13 10.47 20.74 6.68
C HIS A 13 10.37 19.22 6.60
N ALA A 14 9.72 18.69 5.58
CA ALA A 14 9.30 17.28 5.47
C ALA A 14 10.40 16.26 5.79
N SER A 15 11.62 16.42 5.25
CA SER A 15 12.73 15.49 5.52
C SER A 15 13.16 15.50 7.00
N ALA A 16 13.18 16.68 7.63
CA ALA A 16 13.52 16.79 9.05
C ALA A 16 12.41 16.25 9.96
N GLN A 17 11.14 16.30 9.53
CA GLN A 17 10.04 15.65 10.24
C GLN A 17 10.17 14.13 10.20
N ASN A 18 10.53 13.55 9.06
CA ASN A 18 10.79 12.11 8.96
C ASN A 18 12.00 11.69 9.82
N ASP A 19 13.06 12.51 9.88
CA ASP A 19 14.19 12.25 10.76
C ASP A 19 13.80 12.32 12.24
N LEU A 20 12.93 13.26 12.61
CA LEU A 20 12.37 13.35 13.96
C LEU A 20 11.50 12.13 14.29
N LEU A 21 10.66 11.69 13.36
CA LEU A 21 9.83 10.49 13.55
C LEU A 21 10.71 9.26 13.80
N ARG A 22 11.73 9.07 12.99
CA ARG A 22 12.71 7.99 13.18
C ARG A 22 13.45 8.09 14.53
N PHE A 23 13.82 9.30 14.95
CA PHE A 23 14.44 9.53 16.27
C PHE A 23 13.49 9.16 17.42
N ILE A 24 12.20 9.50 17.30
CA ILE A 24 11.18 9.11 18.28
C ILE A 24 11.11 7.58 18.35
N ASP A 25 11.01 6.88 17.22
CA ASP A 25 10.91 5.43 17.19
C ASP A 25 12.16 4.71 17.69
N GLU A 26 13.34 5.12 17.24
CA GLU A 26 14.57 4.41 17.53
C GLU A 26 15.20 4.76 18.89
N LYS A 27 14.99 6.00 19.38
CA LYS A 27 15.69 6.51 20.55
C LYS A 27 14.78 6.77 21.74
N LEU A 28 13.54 7.21 21.52
CA LEU A 28 12.64 7.54 22.61
C LEU A 28 11.68 6.40 22.96
N ALA A 29 11.04 5.79 21.97
CA ALA A 29 10.04 4.75 22.19
C ALA A 29 10.56 3.50 22.91
N PRO A 30 11.84 3.09 22.82
CA PRO A 30 12.38 1.99 23.62
C PRO A 30 12.42 2.25 25.14
N GLU A 31 12.52 3.54 25.55
CA GLU A 31 12.67 3.91 26.96
C GLU A 31 11.40 4.57 27.53
N TYR A 32 10.55 5.14 26.68
CA TYR A 32 9.40 5.94 27.07
C TYR A 32 8.16 5.50 26.29
N GLN A 33 6.99 5.60 26.90
CA GLN A 33 5.75 5.67 26.14
C GLN A 33 5.62 7.09 25.56
N VAL A 34 5.74 7.22 24.23
CA VAL A 34 5.67 8.52 23.56
C VAL A 34 4.28 8.71 22.96
N ILE A 35 3.67 9.83 23.26
CA ILE A 35 2.41 10.27 22.64
C ILE A 35 2.66 11.66 22.09
N TYR A 36 2.36 11.85 20.81
CA TYR A 36 2.48 13.17 20.20
C TYR A 36 1.25 13.52 19.35
N THR A 37 0.98 14.82 19.25
CA THR A 37 -0.04 15.36 18.34
C THR A 37 0.60 15.86 17.07
N THR A 38 -0.10 15.77 15.95
CA THR A 38 0.37 16.35 14.69
C THR A 38 -0.77 16.57 13.69
N HIS A 39 -0.64 17.62 12.89
CA HIS A 39 -1.41 17.84 11.66
C HIS A 39 -0.57 17.51 10.39
N SER A 40 0.71 17.17 10.59
CA SER A 40 1.60 16.91 9.45
C SER A 40 1.54 15.46 9.01
N PRO A 41 1.29 15.19 7.72
CA PRO A 41 1.33 13.85 7.17
C PRO A 41 2.73 13.21 7.27
N PHE A 42 3.80 14.00 7.36
CA PHE A 42 5.18 13.53 7.48
C PHE A 42 5.55 13.02 8.87
N MET A 43 4.70 13.27 9.84
CA MET A 43 4.83 12.77 11.21
C MET A 43 3.94 11.55 11.46
N ILE A 44 3.41 10.92 10.42
CA ILE A 44 2.58 9.71 10.52
C ILE A 44 3.33 8.56 9.82
N ASP A 45 3.64 7.51 10.57
CA ASP A 45 4.16 6.28 10.00
C ASP A 45 3.03 5.47 9.37
N SER A 46 3.03 5.37 8.04
CA SER A 46 2.03 4.64 7.27
C SER A 46 2.03 3.12 7.54
N LEU A 47 3.10 2.59 8.13
CA LEU A 47 3.21 1.17 8.52
C LEU A 47 2.65 0.89 9.92
N LYS A 48 2.41 1.94 10.73
CA LYS A 48 1.92 1.86 12.11
C LYS A 48 0.57 2.53 12.31
N LEU A 49 -0.32 2.48 11.32
CA LEU A 49 -1.64 3.14 11.39
C LEU A 49 -2.52 2.66 12.55
N ASN A 50 -2.29 1.45 13.04
CA ASN A 50 -2.96 0.93 14.24
C ASN A 50 -2.60 1.69 15.52
N GLU A 51 -1.51 2.43 15.54
CA GLU A 51 -1.08 3.27 16.65
C GLU A 51 -1.66 4.69 16.57
N VAL A 52 -2.20 5.07 15.41
CA VAL A 52 -2.77 6.40 15.18
C VAL A 52 -4.16 6.52 15.80
N ARG A 53 -4.43 7.66 16.42
CA ARG A 53 -5.76 8.05 16.90
C ARG A 53 -6.14 9.38 16.26
N THR A 54 -7.38 9.50 15.84
CA THR A 54 -7.93 10.74 15.31
C THR A 54 -8.67 11.49 16.42
N VAL A 55 -8.54 12.80 16.42
CA VAL A 55 -9.25 13.69 17.37
C VAL A 55 -10.05 14.69 16.55
N TYR A 56 -11.36 14.70 16.74
CA TYR A 56 -12.25 15.60 16.03
C TYR A 56 -13.22 16.31 17.00
N ASP A 57 -13.61 17.51 16.65
CA ASP A 57 -14.61 18.28 17.39
C ASP A 57 -16.00 17.91 16.88
N THR A 58 -16.84 17.41 17.78
CA THR A 58 -18.22 17.02 17.44
C THR A 58 -19.14 18.20 17.16
N GLN A 59 -18.69 19.43 17.36
CA GLN A 59 -19.50 20.66 17.30
C GLN A 59 -20.66 20.69 18.35
N ASP A 60 -20.74 19.70 19.20
CA ASP A 60 -21.70 19.69 20.33
C ASP A 60 -20.97 20.08 21.61
N PRO A 61 -21.32 21.24 22.23
CA PRO A 61 -20.70 21.72 23.46
C PRO A 61 -20.81 20.77 24.65
N LYS A 62 -21.74 19.80 24.59
CA LYS A 62 -21.92 18.80 25.65
C LYS A 62 -20.98 17.63 25.52
N ILE A 63 -20.56 17.33 24.31
CA ILE A 63 -19.68 16.18 23.97
C ILE A 63 -18.24 16.69 23.87
N GLY A 64 -18.02 17.81 23.17
CA GLY A 64 -16.69 18.34 22.89
C GLY A 64 -15.92 17.50 21.87
N SER A 65 -14.60 17.40 22.06
CA SER A 65 -13.73 16.61 21.19
C SER A 65 -13.76 15.13 21.56
N VAL A 66 -13.75 14.27 20.53
CA VAL A 66 -13.76 12.82 20.67
C VAL A 66 -12.49 12.25 20.05
N VAL A 67 -11.95 11.22 20.67
CA VAL A 67 -10.83 10.43 20.18
C VAL A 67 -11.37 9.13 19.59
N SER A 68 -11.02 8.79 18.38
CA SER A 68 -11.40 7.54 17.73
C SER A 68 -10.21 6.83 17.07
N ASP A 69 -10.41 5.56 16.74
CA ASP A 69 -9.44 4.83 15.92
C ASP A 69 -9.46 5.37 14.49
N ALA A 70 -8.28 5.51 13.88
CA ALA A 70 -8.14 6.07 12.54
C ALA A 70 -8.97 5.32 11.46
N VAL A 71 -9.26 4.04 11.69
CA VAL A 71 -10.00 3.19 10.76
C VAL A 71 -11.51 3.43 10.82
N GLU A 72 -12.03 3.92 11.94
CA GLU A 72 -13.47 4.14 12.16
C GLU A 72 -13.92 5.56 11.85
N GLU A 73 -12.96 6.47 11.61
CA GLU A 73 -13.26 7.88 11.38
C GLU A 73 -13.93 8.09 10.00
N LYS A 74 -14.98 8.90 9.99
CA LYS A 74 -15.78 9.21 8.79
C LYS A 74 -15.65 10.67 8.35
N ASP A 75 -15.13 11.54 9.22
CA ASP A 75 -14.93 12.94 8.88
C ASP A 75 -13.75 13.12 7.92
N SER A 76 -14.01 13.70 6.75
CA SER A 76 -13.01 13.84 5.68
C SER A 76 -11.85 14.77 6.06
N ASP A 77 -12.12 15.81 6.85
CA ASP A 77 -11.10 16.79 7.24
C ASP A 77 -10.15 16.20 8.28
N THR A 78 -10.69 15.39 9.18
CA THR A 78 -9.91 14.64 10.19
C THR A 78 -9.08 13.53 9.55
N LEU A 79 -9.56 12.90 8.47
CA LEU A 79 -8.84 11.87 7.73
C LEU A 79 -7.79 12.44 6.76
N PHE A 80 -7.89 13.72 6.40
CA PHE A 80 -7.02 14.30 5.38
C PHE A 80 -5.51 14.13 5.68
N PRO A 81 -4.98 14.40 6.89
CA PRO A 81 -3.57 14.17 7.18
C PRO A 81 -3.14 12.71 7.01
N LEU A 82 -4.02 11.77 7.37
CA LEU A 82 -3.77 10.34 7.20
C LEU A 82 -3.73 9.91 5.73
N GLN A 83 -4.70 10.39 4.95
CA GLN A 83 -4.74 10.16 3.49
C GLN A 83 -3.55 10.82 2.79
N ALA A 84 -3.16 12.02 3.23
CA ALA A 84 -1.99 12.71 2.71
C ALA A 84 -0.70 11.99 3.06
N ALA A 85 -0.57 11.42 4.26
CA ALA A 85 0.60 10.61 4.66
C ALA A 85 0.74 9.37 3.77
N LEU A 86 -0.35 8.65 3.52
CA LEU A 86 -0.37 7.51 2.61
C LEU A 86 -0.02 7.93 1.17
N GLY A 87 -0.62 8.99 0.67
CA GLY A 87 -0.35 9.52 -0.67
C GLY A 87 1.07 10.07 -0.80
N TYR A 88 1.61 10.69 0.24
CA TYR A 88 2.97 11.22 0.23
C TYR A 88 4.03 10.12 0.30
N THR A 89 3.82 9.08 1.09
CA THR A 89 4.72 7.92 1.13
C THR A 89 4.83 7.29 -0.27
N ILE A 90 3.72 7.18 -0.97
CA ILE A 90 3.70 6.74 -2.37
C ILE A 90 4.51 7.72 -3.26
N ALA A 91 4.29 9.02 -3.12
CA ALA A 91 4.96 10.04 -3.91
C ALA A 91 6.47 10.17 -3.60
N GLN A 92 6.87 10.06 -2.33
CA GLN A 92 8.30 10.04 -1.96
C GLN A 92 9.04 8.86 -2.58
N ASN A 93 8.42 7.69 -2.56
CA ASN A 93 8.98 6.51 -3.17
C ASN A 93 9.21 6.69 -4.67
N LEU A 94 8.35 7.46 -5.36
CA LEU A 94 8.50 7.79 -6.78
C LEU A 94 9.76 8.62 -7.11
N TYR A 95 10.24 9.42 -6.18
CA TYR A 95 11.35 10.36 -6.42
C TYR A 95 12.71 9.87 -5.92
N VAL A 96 12.75 8.84 -5.10
CA VAL A 96 13.97 8.45 -4.36
C VAL A 96 14.64 7.21 -4.93
N SER A 97 13.91 6.30 -5.58
CA SER A 97 14.49 5.06 -6.08
C SER A 97 14.75 5.10 -7.60
N PRO A 98 15.94 4.69 -8.05
CA PRO A 98 16.22 4.54 -9.47
C PRO A 98 15.48 3.36 -10.11
N LYS A 99 14.98 2.41 -9.32
CA LYS A 99 14.25 1.22 -9.77
C LYS A 99 12.87 1.15 -9.13
N ASN A 100 11.82 1.10 -9.95
CA ASN A 100 10.44 1.14 -9.48
C ASN A 100 9.65 -0.05 -10.02
N LEU A 101 8.92 -0.72 -9.12
CA LEU A 101 7.95 -1.75 -9.43
C LEU A 101 6.55 -1.16 -9.27
N LEU A 102 5.88 -0.87 -10.38
CA LEU A 102 4.49 -0.40 -10.36
C LEU A 102 3.56 -1.60 -10.17
N VAL A 103 2.66 -1.49 -9.22
CA VAL A 103 1.63 -2.49 -8.92
C VAL A 103 0.26 -1.82 -8.87
N GLU A 104 -0.82 -2.60 -9.03
CA GLU A 104 -2.16 -2.01 -9.13
C GLU A 104 -2.67 -1.49 -7.80
N GLY A 105 -2.47 -2.22 -6.72
CA GLY A 105 -3.08 -1.95 -5.44
C GLY A 105 -2.14 -1.98 -4.25
N ILE A 106 -2.70 -1.58 -3.12
CA ILE A 106 -2.01 -1.64 -1.82
C ILE A 106 -1.81 -3.08 -1.35
N SER A 107 -2.69 -4.00 -1.71
CA SER A 107 -2.51 -5.43 -1.43
C SER A 107 -1.20 -5.95 -1.99
N ASP A 108 -0.87 -5.63 -3.25
CA ASP A 108 0.39 -6.00 -3.87
C ASP A 108 1.60 -5.50 -3.08
N LEU A 109 1.58 -4.23 -2.67
CA LEU A 109 2.65 -3.63 -1.86
C LEU A 109 2.85 -4.41 -0.54
N VAL A 110 1.74 -4.71 0.16
CA VAL A 110 1.77 -5.40 1.45
C VAL A 110 2.29 -6.82 1.30
N TYR A 111 1.73 -7.59 0.36
CA TYR A 111 2.15 -8.97 0.12
C TYR A 111 3.61 -9.06 -0.33
N LEU A 112 4.01 -8.28 -1.33
CA LEU A 112 5.38 -8.32 -1.86
C LEU A 112 6.43 -7.94 -0.81
N ASN A 113 6.18 -6.91 -0.01
CA ASN A 113 7.09 -6.54 1.08
C ASN A 113 7.14 -7.61 2.15
N HIS A 114 6.00 -8.13 2.57
CA HIS A 114 5.94 -9.14 3.62
C HIS A 114 6.66 -10.43 3.21
N PHE A 115 6.39 -10.94 2.00
CA PHE A 115 7.08 -12.12 1.48
C PHE A 115 8.55 -11.88 1.24
N SER A 116 8.93 -10.69 0.79
CA SER A 116 10.36 -10.33 0.67
C SER A 116 11.08 -10.44 2.02
N THR A 117 10.45 -9.95 3.07
CA THR A 117 10.99 -10.06 4.44
C THR A 117 11.09 -11.51 4.88
N ILE A 118 10.02 -12.30 4.75
CA ILE A 118 10.02 -13.73 5.11
C ILE A 118 11.12 -14.49 4.36
N LEU A 119 11.29 -14.25 3.06
CA LEU A 119 12.32 -14.91 2.27
C LEU A 119 13.72 -14.55 2.75
N LYS A 120 13.98 -13.29 3.08
CA LYS A 120 15.26 -12.84 3.65
C LYS A 120 15.52 -13.48 5.01
N ASP A 121 14.53 -13.57 5.88
CA ASP A 121 14.62 -14.23 7.19
C ASP A 121 14.91 -15.72 7.08
N MET A 122 14.43 -16.36 6.01
CA MET A 122 14.75 -17.76 5.66
C MET A 122 16.09 -17.93 4.95
N GLY A 123 16.90 -16.88 4.80
CA GLY A 123 18.18 -16.90 4.08
C GLY A 123 18.03 -17.05 2.57
N LYS A 124 16.86 -16.74 2.02
CA LYS A 124 16.57 -16.74 0.57
C LYS A 124 16.65 -15.33 0.00
N GLU A 125 16.64 -15.23 -1.32
CA GLU A 125 16.63 -13.96 -2.04
C GLU A 125 15.23 -13.31 -1.94
N GLY A 126 15.14 -12.12 -1.36
CA GLY A 126 13.97 -11.24 -1.37
C GLY A 126 14.14 -10.11 -2.37
N LEU A 127 13.22 -9.17 -2.40
CA LEU A 127 13.35 -7.95 -3.19
C LEU A 127 14.58 -7.15 -2.73
N SER A 128 15.32 -6.62 -3.71
CA SER A 128 16.46 -5.75 -3.45
C SER A 128 16.00 -4.43 -2.82
N GLU A 129 16.80 -3.88 -1.91
CA GLU A 129 16.49 -2.64 -1.18
C GLU A 129 16.46 -1.39 -2.09
N ASP A 130 17.05 -1.49 -3.28
CA ASP A 130 17.01 -0.44 -4.29
C ASP A 130 15.76 -0.46 -5.19
N ILE A 131 14.82 -1.39 -4.93
CA ILE A 131 13.53 -1.47 -5.62
C ILE A 131 12.47 -0.85 -4.74
N THR A 132 11.77 0.14 -5.27
CA THR A 132 10.58 0.72 -4.65
C THR A 132 9.33 0.16 -5.28
N ILE A 133 8.42 -0.40 -4.47
CA ILE A 133 7.11 -0.84 -4.91
C ILE A 133 6.15 0.35 -4.85
N VAL A 134 5.49 0.65 -5.97
CA VAL A 134 4.62 1.81 -6.12
C VAL A 134 3.21 1.36 -6.47
N PRO A 135 2.26 1.34 -5.51
CA PRO A 135 0.86 1.07 -5.79
C PRO A 135 0.23 2.30 -6.47
N VAL A 136 -0.27 2.12 -7.69
CA VAL A 136 -0.80 3.23 -8.50
C VAL A 136 -2.29 3.51 -8.25
N GLY A 137 -3.00 2.60 -7.58
CA GLY A 137 -4.41 2.77 -7.22
C GLY A 137 -5.38 2.46 -8.36
N GLY A 138 -5.03 1.50 -9.21
CA GLY A 138 -5.88 0.94 -10.25
C GLY A 138 -5.24 0.90 -11.64
N ALA A 139 -5.68 -0.05 -12.45
CA ALA A 139 -5.16 -0.33 -13.79
C ALA A 139 -5.19 0.88 -14.74
N ASP A 140 -6.21 1.73 -14.62
CA ASP A 140 -6.42 2.94 -15.43
C ASP A 140 -5.31 3.99 -15.26
N LYS A 141 -4.63 4.00 -14.10
CA LYS A 141 -3.59 4.97 -13.75
C LYS A 141 -2.19 4.54 -14.14
N ILE A 142 -1.97 3.26 -14.42
CA ILE A 142 -0.63 2.71 -14.71
C ILE A 142 0.04 3.46 -15.86
N ALA A 143 -0.68 3.71 -16.95
CA ALA A 143 -0.16 4.42 -18.11
C ALA A 143 0.34 5.85 -17.75
N THR A 144 -0.38 6.54 -16.88
CA THR A 144 0.01 7.88 -16.39
C THR A 144 1.29 7.81 -15.57
N PHE A 145 1.40 6.83 -14.67
CA PHE A 145 2.61 6.63 -13.86
C PHE A 145 3.83 6.26 -14.70
N ILE A 146 3.68 5.38 -15.69
CA ILE A 146 4.76 5.05 -16.63
C ILE A 146 5.27 6.31 -17.33
N SER A 147 4.36 7.18 -17.80
CA SER A 147 4.74 8.43 -18.46
C SER A 147 5.47 9.39 -17.51
N LEU A 148 5.01 9.50 -16.28
CA LEU A 148 5.63 10.31 -15.23
C LEU A 148 7.05 9.81 -14.90
N MET A 149 7.21 8.50 -14.72
CA MET A 149 8.50 7.87 -14.41
C MET A 149 9.49 8.05 -15.54
N ARG A 150 9.05 7.91 -16.79
CA ARG A 150 9.90 8.10 -17.96
C ARG A 150 10.44 9.54 -18.05
N GLY A 151 9.61 10.53 -17.73
CA GLY A 151 10.04 11.94 -17.73
C GLY A 151 11.18 12.23 -16.75
N ASN A 152 11.35 11.39 -15.73
CA ASN A 152 12.41 11.46 -14.73
C ASN A 152 13.53 10.43 -14.93
N GLU A 153 13.58 9.74 -16.08
CA GLU A 153 14.59 8.71 -16.42
C GLU A 153 14.63 7.50 -15.45
N LEU A 154 13.57 7.27 -14.68
CA LEU A 154 13.48 6.20 -13.70
C LEU A 154 13.25 4.84 -14.38
N SER A 155 13.96 3.83 -13.93
CA SER A 155 13.72 2.45 -14.38
C SER A 155 12.42 1.93 -13.79
N THR A 156 11.52 1.48 -14.66
CA THR A 156 10.17 1.05 -14.29
C THR A 156 9.88 -0.33 -14.82
N VAL A 157 9.33 -1.20 -13.96
CA VAL A 157 8.73 -2.50 -14.29
C VAL A 157 7.32 -2.48 -13.73
N CYS A 158 6.37 -3.09 -14.40
CA CYS A 158 4.99 -3.25 -13.95
C CYS A 158 4.72 -4.71 -13.61
N LEU A 159 4.02 -4.95 -12.50
CA LEU A 159 3.49 -6.27 -12.14
C LEU A 159 2.00 -6.10 -11.88
N LEU A 160 1.18 -6.72 -12.71
CA LEU A 160 -0.22 -6.35 -12.88
C LEU A 160 -1.13 -7.58 -12.76
N ASP A 161 -2.34 -7.33 -12.30
CA ASP A 161 -3.45 -8.27 -12.34
C ASP A 161 -3.87 -8.56 -13.80
N THR A 162 -4.74 -9.53 -13.98
CA THR A 162 -5.37 -9.74 -15.29
C THR A 162 -6.42 -8.66 -15.53
N PHE A 163 -6.15 -7.78 -16.46
CA PHE A 163 -7.08 -6.69 -16.78
C PHE A 163 -8.42 -7.18 -17.30
N THR A 164 -9.48 -6.72 -16.69
CA THR A 164 -10.85 -6.75 -17.23
C THR A 164 -11.17 -5.46 -17.98
N ASP A 165 -10.42 -4.36 -17.73
CA ASP A 165 -10.59 -3.08 -18.41
C ASP A 165 -9.86 -3.04 -19.76
N GLN A 166 -10.65 -3.15 -20.84
CA GLN A 166 -10.14 -3.09 -22.20
C GLN A 166 -9.49 -1.74 -22.56
N ALA A 167 -9.93 -0.63 -21.94
CA ALA A 167 -9.36 0.68 -22.18
C ALA A 167 -7.95 0.80 -21.60
N ALA A 168 -7.73 0.28 -20.37
CA ALA A 168 -6.42 0.22 -19.76
C ALA A 168 -5.46 -0.66 -20.56
N GLN A 169 -5.91 -1.85 -21.02
CA GLN A 169 -5.13 -2.72 -21.91
C GLN A 169 -4.71 -1.99 -23.19
N ALA A 170 -5.66 -1.34 -23.86
CA ALA A 170 -5.39 -0.62 -25.11
C ALA A 170 -4.40 0.53 -24.91
N ARG A 171 -4.42 1.21 -23.75
CA ARG A 171 -3.45 2.26 -23.41
C ARG A 171 -2.05 1.69 -23.26
N LEU A 172 -1.88 0.62 -22.46
CA LEU A 172 -0.59 -0.02 -22.26
C LEU A 172 -0.01 -0.58 -23.57
N LYS A 173 -0.84 -1.22 -24.39
CA LYS A 173 -0.44 -1.72 -25.71
C LYS A 173 0.10 -0.59 -26.60
N ARG A 174 -0.59 0.56 -26.64
CA ARG A 174 -0.10 1.74 -27.37
C ARG A 174 1.24 2.26 -26.82
N MET A 175 1.46 2.23 -25.50
CA MET A 175 2.73 2.65 -24.92
C MET A 175 3.88 1.72 -25.31
N VAL A 176 3.63 0.42 -25.43
CA VAL A 176 4.60 -0.55 -25.96
C VAL A 176 4.90 -0.28 -27.43
N GLU A 177 3.87 -0.11 -28.27
CA GLU A 177 3.99 0.21 -29.70
C GLU A 177 4.78 1.52 -29.92
N GLN A 178 4.56 2.52 -29.08
CA GLN A 178 5.25 3.82 -29.10
C GLN A 178 6.65 3.76 -28.44
N LYS A 179 7.11 2.60 -27.98
CA LYS A 179 8.38 2.40 -27.28
C LYS A 179 8.56 3.28 -26.02
N ILE A 180 7.44 3.57 -25.37
CA ILE A 180 7.44 4.30 -24.09
C ILE A 180 7.90 3.37 -22.97
N ILE A 181 7.45 2.12 -22.98
CA ILE A 181 7.92 1.03 -22.14
C ILE A 181 8.18 -0.20 -23.00
N ALA A 182 9.16 -1.02 -22.63
CA ALA A 182 9.41 -2.27 -23.31
C ALA A 182 8.40 -3.33 -22.84
N ASP A 183 7.88 -4.14 -23.74
CA ASP A 183 6.91 -5.20 -23.43
C ASP A 183 7.38 -6.13 -22.30
N LYS A 184 8.63 -6.55 -22.32
CA LYS A 184 9.27 -7.37 -21.26
C LYS A 184 9.32 -6.73 -19.87
N LYS A 185 8.98 -5.46 -19.74
CA LYS A 185 8.88 -4.73 -18.47
C LYS A 185 7.45 -4.67 -17.93
N ILE A 186 6.51 -5.28 -18.62
CA ILE A 186 5.12 -5.45 -18.17
C ILE A 186 4.92 -6.94 -17.88
N LEU A 187 4.82 -7.27 -16.61
CA LEU A 187 4.60 -8.62 -16.10
C LEU A 187 3.16 -8.74 -15.61
N TYR A 188 2.58 -9.91 -15.75
CA TYR A 188 1.24 -10.21 -15.29
C TYR A 188 1.26 -11.45 -14.40
N TYR A 189 0.50 -11.44 -13.30
CA TYR A 189 0.39 -12.61 -12.42
C TYR A 189 -0.10 -13.85 -13.18
N HIS A 190 -1.07 -13.72 -14.07
CA HIS A 190 -1.57 -14.83 -14.87
C HIS A 190 -0.48 -15.47 -15.75
N SER A 191 0.45 -14.68 -16.27
CA SER A 191 1.56 -15.20 -17.07
C SER A 191 2.58 -15.98 -16.23
N ILE A 192 2.80 -15.52 -14.98
CA ILE A 192 3.67 -16.19 -14.01
C ILE A 192 3.05 -17.52 -13.58
N MET A 193 1.74 -17.54 -13.34
CA MET A 193 0.98 -18.72 -12.88
C MET A 193 0.65 -19.70 -14.01
N GLY A 194 0.77 -19.30 -15.28
CA GLY A 194 0.31 -20.12 -16.42
C GLY A 194 -1.22 -20.29 -16.46
N GLN A 195 -1.97 -19.33 -15.95
CA GLN A 195 -3.43 -19.33 -15.88
C GLN A 195 -4.02 -18.28 -16.82
N ALA A 196 -5.34 -18.31 -17.06
CA ALA A 196 -6.01 -17.32 -17.89
C ALA A 196 -6.24 -15.99 -17.14
N TYR A 197 -6.45 -16.08 -15.83
CA TYR A 197 -6.71 -14.95 -14.93
C TYR A 197 -5.98 -15.20 -13.61
N ALA A 198 -5.34 -14.18 -13.06
CA ALA A 198 -4.74 -14.22 -11.73
C ALA A 198 -4.57 -12.80 -11.17
N ASP A 199 -4.82 -12.68 -9.88
CA ASP A 199 -4.46 -11.55 -9.03
C ASP A 199 -3.33 -12.02 -8.08
N ILE A 200 -2.78 -11.14 -7.24
CA ILE A 200 -1.70 -11.51 -6.31
C ILE A 200 -2.13 -12.62 -5.33
N GLU A 201 -3.38 -12.63 -4.93
CA GLU A 201 -3.94 -13.63 -4.00
C GLU A 201 -3.99 -15.03 -4.61
N ASP A 202 -4.00 -15.16 -5.93
CA ASP A 202 -3.95 -16.45 -6.61
C ASP A 202 -2.55 -17.10 -6.60
N LEU A 203 -1.51 -16.39 -6.13
CA LEU A 203 -0.18 -16.96 -5.87
C LEU A 203 -0.19 -17.92 -4.66
N PHE A 204 -1.18 -17.82 -3.78
CA PHE A 204 -1.36 -18.76 -2.69
C PHE A 204 -2.05 -20.03 -3.14
N ASP A 205 -1.83 -21.12 -2.40
CA ASP A 205 -2.73 -22.26 -2.47
C ASP A 205 -4.15 -21.82 -2.05
N LYS A 206 -5.14 -22.20 -2.85
CA LYS A 206 -6.52 -21.71 -2.63
C LYS A 206 -7.12 -22.23 -1.33
N GLU A 207 -6.77 -23.45 -0.90
CA GLU A 207 -7.26 -24.00 0.36
C GLU A 207 -6.64 -23.27 1.54
N GLU A 208 -5.34 -23.01 1.49
CA GLU A 208 -4.62 -22.24 2.52
C GLU A 208 -5.16 -20.80 2.60
N TYR A 209 -5.39 -20.16 1.45
CA TYR A 209 -5.97 -18.81 1.42
C TYR A 209 -7.37 -18.77 2.03
N LEU A 210 -8.23 -19.79 1.77
CA LEU A 210 -9.55 -19.89 2.36
C LEU A 210 -9.52 -20.09 3.88
N VAL A 211 -8.52 -20.83 4.41
CA VAL A 211 -8.33 -20.94 5.87
C VAL A 211 -8.08 -19.56 6.47
N LEU A 212 -7.20 -18.76 5.88
CA LEU A 212 -6.91 -17.40 6.34
C LEU A 212 -8.15 -16.50 6.22
N PHE A 213 -8.82 -16.51 5.08
CA PHE A 213 -10.02 -15.73 4.84
C PHE A 213 -11.15 -16.08 5.82
N ASN A 214 -11.47 -17.36 5.98
CA ASN A 214 -12.51 -17.83 6.88
C ASN A 214 -12.20 -17.44 8.33
N GLY A 215 -10.92 -17.56 8.74
CA GLY A 215 -10.48 -17.15 10.07
C GLY A 215 -10.61 -15.65 10.31
N ALA A 216 -10.22 -14.83 9.33
CA ALA A 216 -10.25 -13.38 9.44
C ALA A 216 -11.68 -12.80 9.44
N PHE A 217 -12.59 -13.39 8.64
CA PHE A 217 -13.95 -12.86 8.43
C PHE A 217 -15.04 -13.67 9.11
N GLY A 218 -14.70 -14.71 9.89
CA GLY A 218 -15.68 -15.57 10.56
C GLY A 218 -16.59 -16.31 9.58
N LYS A 219 -16.09 -16.68 8.40
CA LYS A 219 -16.82 -17.38 7.33
C LYS A 219 -16.46 -18.86 7.30
N SER A 220 -17.13 -19.63 6.45
CA SER A 220 -16.93 -21.07 6.26
C SER A 220 -16.99 -21.46 4.79
N VAL A 221 -16.43 -20.62 3.92
CA VAL A 221 -16.41 -20.86 2.47
C VAL A 221 -15.56 -22.10 2.17
N GLN A 222 -16.08 -22.99 1.31
CA GLN A 222 -15.41 -24.20 0.87
C GLN A 222 -14.84 -24.01 -0.54
N ILE A 223 -13.73 -24.69 -0.85
CA ILE A 223 -13.12 -24.62 -2.18
C ILE A 223 -14.07 -25.10 -3.29
N SER A 224 -14.98 -26.01 -2.98
CA SER A 224 -16.01 -26.52 -3.91
C SER A 224 -17.04 -25.47 -4.34
N GLU A 225 -17.12 -24.34 -3.62
CA GLU A 225 -18.00 -23.22 -3.92
C GLU A 225 -17.35 -22.23 -4.89
N LEU A 226 -16.05 -22.39 -5.17
CA LEU A 226 -15.26 -21.50 -6.00
C LEU A 226 -15.01 -22.10 -7.38
N ASP A 227 -15.04 -21.23 -8.39
CA ASP A 227 -14.60 -21.55 -9.75
C ASP A 227 -13.05 -21.48 -9.80
N THR A 228 -12.42 -22.61 -10.11
CA THR A 228 -10.96 -22.70 -10.16
C THR A 228 -10.31 -21.83 -11.26
N ASN A 229 -11.09 -21.40 -12.26
CA ASN A 229 -10.63 -20.62 -13.39
C ASN A 229 -10.84 -19.09 -13.20
N LYS A 230 -11.30 -18.66 -12.04
CA LYS A 230 -11.50 -17.24 -11.73
C LYS A 230 -10.62 -16.80 -10.56
N PRO A 231 -10.20 -15.51 -10.53
CA PRO A 231 -9.47 -14.96 -9.40
C PRO A 231 -10.24 -15.16 -8.09
N ILE A 232 -9.54 -15.63 -7.05
CA ILE A 232 -10.16 -15.96 -5.77
C ILE A 232 -10.85 -14.76 -5.13
N MET A 233 -10.22 -13.58 -5.13
CA MET A 233 -10.79 -12.37 -4.53
C MET A 233 -12.05 -11.88 -5.22
N SER A 234 -12.15 -12.04 -6.55
CA SER A 234 -13.35 -11.65 -7.30
C SER A 234 -14.59 -12.46 -6.90
N GLN A 235 -14.39 -13.67 -6.38
CA GLN A 235 -15.43 -14.57 -5.92
C GLN A 235 -15.77 -14.32 -4.44
N LEU A 236 -14.76 -14.16 -3.59
CA LEU A 236 -14.95 -13.92 -2.15
C LEU A 236 -15.64 -12.58 -1.87
N LYS A 237 -15.38 -11.54 -2.65
CA LYS A 237 -16.09 -10.24 -2.57
C LYS A 237 -17.61 -10.35 -2.79
N ARG A 238 -18.09 -11.40 -3.47
CA ARG A 238 -19.53 -11.62 -3.69
C ARG A 238 -20.20 -12.40 -2.56
N LEU A 239 -19.40 -13.06 -1.72
CA LEU A 239 -19.87 -13.87 -0.57
C LEU A 239 -19.82 -13.08 0.75
N ASN A 240 -19.32 -11.85 0.70
CA ASN A 240 -19.26 -10.90 1.79
C ASN A 240 -20.39 -9.87 1.66
#